data_6eaff05552d3dacbca4ab25be4814907
#
_entry.id   6eaff05552d3dacbca4ab25be4814907
#
_cell.length_a   1.000
_cell.length_b   1.000
_cell.length_c   1.000
_cell.angle_alpha   90.00
_cell.angle_beta   90.00
_cell.angle_gamma   90.00
#
_symmetry.space_group_name_H-M   'P 1'
#
loop_
_entity.id
_entity.type
_entity.pdbx_description
1 polymer ?
#
loop_
_entity_poly.entity_id
_entity_poly.type
_entity_poly.pdbx_seq_one_letter_code
_entity_poly.pdbx_strand_id
1 'polypeptide(L)'
;MKWVLTPEEFAHVWATETEVDRPPYPLNMIAETTADTGPEPQRLRSRYARNTDPDLTAAMLLCTRPDATVITVSGQRRAAGEPEQILLFAAVVHQHAVVLIARPEAVTVTGCHARGLGERLVAEIGTAPAGSTAGMREPQRAVLGTGDGHTEGKSTAGASRGAARFRRKLRSPVEGRGFVTVTVAPDNPMSPPTRHRTWLDFTDDGRYLLVTAAELALTPVDDAEFAAQLMRMACIC
;
A
#
# COMPACT_ATOMS: atom_id res chain seq x y z
N MET A 1 -17.64 -12.14 -0.15
CA MET A 1 -17.16 -13.23 -1.02
C MET A 1 -15.64 -13.26 -0.96
N LYS A 2 -15.03 -14.45 -1.11
CA LYS A 2 -13.56 -14.60 -1.05
C LYS A 2 -13.12 -15.73 -1.97
N TRP A 3 -12.12 -15.47 -2.78
CA TRP A 3 -11.44 -16.46 -3.64
C TRP A 3 -9.98 -16.51 -3.29
N VAL A 4 -9.38 -17.67 -3.43
CA VAL A 4 -7.92 -17.90 -3.28
C VAL A 4 -7.46 -18.60 -4.55
N LEU A 5 -6.58 -17.92 -5.27
CA LEU A 5 -6.06 -18.35 -6.57
C LEU A 5 -4.54 -18.52 -6.46
N THR A 6 -3.95 -19.43 -7.20
CA THR A 6 -2.50 -19.38 -7.40
C THR A 6 -2.12 -18.12 -8.19
N PRO A 7 -0.86 -17.68 -8.19
CA PRO A 7 -0.43 -16.55 -9.01
C PRO A 7 -0.76 -16.72 -10.50
N GLU A 8 -0.62 -17.92 -11.04
CA GLU A 8 -0.91 -18.23 -12.44
C GLU A 8 -2.42 -18.22 -12.72
N GLU A 9 -3.24 -18.81 -11.81
CA GLU A 9 -4.69 -18.74 -11.90
C GLU A 9 -5.16 -17.28 -11.85
N PHE A 10 -4.61 -16.47 -10.95
CA PHE A 10 -4.93 -15.07 -10.86
C PHE A 10 -4.56 -14.29 -12.13
N ALA A 11 -3.34 -14.49 -12.65
CA ALA A 11 -2.91 -13.83 -13.88
C ALA A 11 -3.81 -14.20 -15.08
N HIS A 12 -4.20 -15.49 -15.18
CA HIS A 12 -5.12 -15.94 -16.21
C HIS A 12 -6.53 -15.33 -16.08
N VAL A 13 -7.10 -15.37 -14.86
CA VAL A 13 -8.42 -14.77 -14.58
C VAL A 13 -8.39 -13.27 -14.84
N TRP A 14 -7.34 -12.59 -14.36
CA TRP A 14 -7.16 -11.16 -14.60
C TRP A 14 -7.18 -10.83 -16.09
N ALA A 15 -6.32 -11.45 -16.89
CA ALA A 15 -6.25 -11.19 -18.32
C ALA A 15 -7.55 -11.56 -19.06
N THR A 16 -8.21 -12.66 -18.66
CA THR A 16 -9.44 -13.14 -19.30
C THR A 16 -10.64 -12.23 -19.01
N GLU A 17 -10.78 -11.76 -17.77
CA GLU A 17 -11.95 -10.99 -17.34
C GLU A 17 -11.80 -9.49 -17.62
N THR A 18 -10.58 -8.94 -17.50
CA THR A 18 -10.35 -7.50 -17.63
C THR A 18 -9.85 -7.07 -18.99
N GLU A 19 -9.41 -8.00 -19.84
CA GLU A 19 -8.73 -7.75 -21.12
C GLU A 19 -7.43 -6.91 -20.94
N VAL A 20 -6.85 -6.93 -19.74
CA VAL A 20 -5.58 -6.27 -19.39
C VAL A 20 -4.53 -7.34 -19.12
N ASP A 21 -3.46 -7.36 -19.90
CA ASP A 21 -2.45 -8.43 -19.85
C ASP A 21 -1.74 -8.54 -18.49
N ARG A 22 -1.53 -7.41 -17.81
CA ARG A 22 -0.76 -7.40 -16.57
C ARG A 22 -1.62 -7.00 -15.36
N PRO A 23 -1.50 -7.74 -14.25
CA PRO A 23 -2.08 -7.30 -12.98
C PRO A 23 -1.56 -5.92 -12.56
N PRO A 24 -2.36 -5.17 -11.79
CA PRO A 24 -1.96 -3.84 -11.33
C PRO A 24 -0.82 -3.92 -10.31
N TYR A 25 -0.03 -2.84 -10.21
CA TYR A 25 0.92 -2.70 -9.12
C TYR A 25 0.18 -2.67 -7.76
N PRO A 26 0.69 -3.35 -6.71
CA PRO A 26 1.96 -4.08 -6.63
C PRO A 26 1.86 -5.58 -6.95
N LEU A 27 0.72 -6.10 -7.42
CA LEU A 27 0.52 -7.52 -7.66
C LEU A 27 1.34 -8.06 -8.83
N ASN A 28 1.68 -7.22 -9.80
CA ASN A 28 2.58 -7.57 -10.89
C ASN A 28 3.97 -8.06 -10.44
N MET A 29 4.40 -7.69 -9.22
CA MET A 29 5.70 -8.10 -8.67
C MET A 29 5.78 -9.61 -8.38
N ILE A 30 4.64 -10.30 -8.25
CA ILE A 30 4.62 -11.76 -8.03
C ILE A 30 4.73 -12.53 -9.34
N ALA A 31 4.11 -12.03 -10.40
CA ALA A 31 4.12 -12.70 -11.70
C ALA A 31 5.53 -12.88 -12.30
N GLU A 32 6.49 -12.06 -11.89
CA GLU A 32 7.88 -12.15 -12.35
C GLU A 32 8.65 -13.31 -11.70
N THR A 33 8.16 -13.86 -10.57
CA THR A 33 8.88 -14.91 -9.81
C THR A 33 8.47 -16.33 -10.21
N THR A 34 7.36 -16.52 -10.91
CA THR A 34 6.74 -17.84 -11.16
C THR A 34 6.81 -18.34 -12.62
N ALA A 35 7.65 -17.75 -13.47
CA ALA A 35 7.66 -17.98 -14.92
C ALA A 35 8.00 -19.43 -15.37
N ASP A 36 8.32 -20.38 -14.48
CA ASP A 36 8.91 -21.66 -14.92
C ASP A 36 8.15 -22.95 -14.50
N THR A 37 7.01 -22.90 -13.81
CA THR A 37 6.35 -24.13 -13.31
C THR A 37 4.82 -24.09 -13.28
N GLY A 38 4.18 -23.41 -14.20
CA GLY A 38 2.70 -23.27 -14.23
C GLY A 38 1.93 -24.50 -14.72
N PRO A 39 0.67 -24.70 -14.28
CA PRO A 39 -0.21 -25.74 -14.79
C PRO A 39 -0.46 -25.55 -16.29
N GLU A 40 -0.68 -26.67 -16.97
CA GLU A 40 -0.94 -26.69 -18.43
C GLU A 40 -1.98 -25.65 -18.84
N PRO A 41 -1.69 -24.73 -19.80
CA PRO A 41 -2.57 -23.62 -20.19
C PRO A 41 -4.00 -24.05 -20.55
N GLN A 42 -4.17 -25.28 -20.99
CA GLN A 42 -5.48 -25.84 -21.32
C GLN A 42 -6.38 -26.07 -20.11
N ARG A 43 -5.80 -26.45 -18.96
CA ARG A 43 -6.55 -26.66 -17.69
C ARG A 43 -7.05 -25.35 -17.13
N LEU A 44 -6.23 -24.29 -17.22
CA LEU A 44 -6.62 -22.96 -16.76
C LEU A 44 -7.80 -22.42 -17.60
N ARG A 45 -7.73 -22.54 -18.93
CA ARG A 45 -8.80 -22.11 -19.84
C ARG A 45 -10.12 -22.82 -19.61
N SER A 46 -10.12 -24.10 -19.27
CA SER A 46 -11.34 -24.85 -19.01
C SER A 46 -11.94 -24.54 -17.64
N ARG A 47 -11.11 -24.29 -16.64
CA ARG A 47 -11.54 -24.01 -15.26
C ARG A 47 -11.98 -22.56 -15.07
N TYR A 48 -11.32 -21.62 -15.74
CA TYR A 48 -11.54 -20.19 -15.63
C TYR A 48 -11.87 -19.60 -17.02
N ALA A 49 -12.86 -20.15 -17.70
CA ALA A 49 -13.41 -19.52 -18.89
C ALA A 49 -14.09 -18.20 -18.50
N ARG A 50 -14.12 -17.24 -19.40
CA ARG A 50 -14.72 -15.92 -19.17
C ARG A 50 -16.12 -16.02 -18.57
N ASN A 51 -16.37 -15.23 -17.51
CA ASN A 51 -17.66 -15.18 -16.80
C ASN A 51 -18.15 -16.53 -16.24
N THR A 52 -17.25 -17.44 -15.91
CA THR A 52 -17.61 -18.72 -15.27
C THR A 52 -18.09 -18.49 -13.84
N ASP A 53 -17.51 -17.51 -13.13
CA ASP A 53 -17.94 -17.03 -11.81
C ASP A 53 -18.28 -15.55 -11.93
N PRO A 54 -19.58 -15.18 -12.07
CA PRO A 54 -19.99 -13.79 -12.26
C PRO A 54 -19.56 -12.83 -11.15
N ASP A 55 -19.46 -13.32 -9.91
CA ASP A 55 -19.04 -12.51 -8.78
C ASP A 55 -17.54 -12.23 -8.83
N LEU A 56 -16.73 -13.22 -9.25
CA LEU A 56 -15.31 -13.03 -9.48
C LEU A 56 -15.06 -12.09 -10.67
N THR A 57 -15.79 -12.26 -11.75
CA THR A 57 -15.77 -11.37 -12.92
C THR A 57 -16.08 -9.94 -12.50
N ALA A 58 -17.15 -9.71 -11.73
CA ALA A 58 -17.52 -8.39 -11.25
C ALA A 58 -16.42 -7.77 -10.36
N ALA A 59 -15.77 -8.60 -9.51
CA ALA A 59 -14.64 -8.15 -8.69
C ALA A 59 -13.44 -7.73 -9.54
N MET A 60 -13.08 -8.49 -10.58
CA MET A 60 -11.98 -8.14 -11.50
C MET A 60 -12.29 -6.84 -12.26
N LEU A 61 -13.49 -6.75 -12.83
CA LEU A 61 -13.92 -5.56 -13.58
C LEU A 61 -13.98 -4.30 -12.70
N LEU A 62 -14.36 -4.42 -11.41
CA LEU A 62 -14.33 -3.29 -10.48
C LEU A 62 -12.91 -2.74 -10.30
N CYS A 63 -11.91 -3.61 -10.32
CA CYS A 63 -10.50 -3.22 -10.17
C CYS A 63 -9.94 -2.41 -11.35
N THR A 64 -10.57 -2.49 -12.51
CA THR A 64 -10.14 -1.77 -13.73
C THR A 64 -11.03 -0.58 -14.09
N ARG A 65 -12.00 -0.25 -13.25
CA ARG A 65 -12.89 0.88 -13.51
C ARG A 65 -12.15 2.22 -13.43
N PRO A 66 -12.35 3.11 -14.40
CA PRO A 66 -11.69 4.42 -14.46
C PRO A 66 -12.18 5.39 -13.36
N ASP A 67 -13.40 5.17 -12.85
CA ASP A 67 -13.97 5.93 -11.75
C ASP A 67 -13.69 5.34 -10.36
N ALA A 68 -12.95 4.24 -10.28
CA ALA A 68 -12.60 3.64 -9.01
C ALA A 68 -11.59 4.49 -8.22
N THR A 69 -11.76 4.55 -6.91
CA THR A 69 -10.68 4.94 -6.01
C THR A 69 -9.77 3.74 -5.79
N VAL A 70 -8.50 3.91 -6.12
CA VAL A 70 -7.49 2.85 -6.01
C VAL A 70 -6.58 3.11 -4.82
N ILE A 71 -6.36 2.07 -4.00
CA ILE A 71 -5.40 2.07 -2.90
C ILE A 71 -4.39 0.97 -3.15
N THR A 72 -3.11 1.32 -3.22
CA THR A 72 -2.03 0.35 -3.32
C THR A 72 -1.18 0.40 -2.07
N VAL A 73 -0.77 -0.78 -1.59
CA VAL A 73 0.10 -0.93 -0.42
C VAL A 73 1.24 -1.86 -0.80
N SER A 74 2.45 -1.39 -0.65
CA SER A 74 3.65 -2.20 -0.85
C SER A 74 4.63 -1.98 0.29
N GLY A 75 5.16 -3.07 0.82
CA GLY A 75 6.10 -2.98 1.93
C GLY A 75 6.54 -4.33 2.44
N GLN A 76 7.11 -4.30 3.62
CA GLN A 76 7.57 -5.50 4.31
C GLN A 76 7.40 -5.34 5.81
N ARG A 77 7.16 -6.45 6.49
CA ARG A 77 7.20 -6.54 7.95
C ARG A 77 8.01 -7.76 8.37
N ARG A 78 8.45 -7.79 9.60
CA ARG A 78 9.04 -8.99 10.19
C ARG A 78 7.93 -9.80 10.86
N ALA A 79 7.68 -11.01 10.35
CA ALA A 79 6.73 -11.95 10.92
C ALA A 79 7.49 -13.21 11.38
N ALA A 80 7.37 -13.57 12.65
CA ALA A 80 8.08 -14.70 13.24
C ALA A 80 9.62 -14.69 13.00
N GLY A 81 10.21 -13.48 12.91
CA GLY A 81 11.65 -13.31 12.66
C GLY A 81 12.04 -13.18 11.18
N GLU A 82 11.18 -13.60 10.26
CA GLU A 82 11.44 -13.57 8.82
C GLU A 82 10.78 -12.34 8.14
N PRO A 83 11.38 -11.81 7.07
CA PRO A 83 10.77 -10.73 6.30
C PRO A 83 9.56 -11.24 5.50
N GLU A 84 8.39 -10.70 5.76
CA GLU A 84 7.16 -10.94 5.00
C GLU A 84 6.89 -9.74 4.10
N GLN A 85 6.68 -9.99 2.81
CA GLN A 85 6.29 -8.96 1.86
C GLN A 85 4.79 -8.68 1.95
N ILE A 86 4.43 -7.39 1.91
CA ILE A 86 3.05 -6.92 1.94
C ILE A 86 2.76 -6.30 0.57
N LEU A 87 1.87 -6.93 -0.20
CA LEU A 87 1.45 -6.47 -1.51
C LEU A 87 -0.08 -6.49 -1.57
N LEU A 88 -0.69 -5.31 -1.50
CA LEU A 88 -2.14 -5.15 -1.51
C LEU A 88 -2.55 -4.16 -2.60
N PHE A 89 -3.66 -4.48 -3.24
CA PHE A 89 -4.38 -3.59 -4.14
C PHE A 89 -5.84 -3.56 -3.71
N ALA A 90 -6.42 -2.39 -3.61
CA ALA A 90 -7.86 -2.26 -3.38
C ALA A 90 -8.45 -1.26 -4.37
N ALA A 91 -9.64 -1.59 -4.86
CA ALA A 91 -10.44 -0.70 -5.68
C ALA A 91 -11.81 -0.49 -5.03
N VAL A 92 -12.30 0.74 -5.08
CA VAL A 92 -13.58 1.13 -4.47
C VAL A 92 -14.41 1.90 -5.46
N VAL A 93 -15.67 1.48 -5.62
CA VAL A 93 -16.69 2.19 -6.40
C VAL A 93 -17.96 2.26 -5.55
N HIS A 94 -18.35 3.46 -5.17
CA HIS A 94 -19.45 3.71 -4.25
C HIS A 94 -19.29 2.96 -2.92
N GLN A 95 -20.19 2.01 -2.64
CA GLN A 95 -20.16 1.20 -1.42
C GLN A 95 -19.46 -0.15 -1.57
N HIS A 96 -19.03 -0.49 -2.79
CA HIS A 96 -18.40 -1.77 -3.10
C HIS A 96 -16.88 -1.61 -3.14
N ALA A 97 -16.19 -2.51 -2.48
CA ALA A 97 -14.74 -2.58 -2.51
C ALA A 97 -14.28 -4.00 -2.82
N VAL A 98 -13.17 -4.09 -3.53
CA VAL A 98 -12.44 -5.33 -3.76
C VAL A 98 -11.02 -5.15 -3.24
N VAL A 99 -10.55 -6.13 -2.48
CA VAL A 99 -9.18 -6.19 -1.97
C VAL A 99 -8.49 -7.40 -2.57
N LEU A 100 -7.37 -7.17 -3.21
CA LEU A 100 -6.45 -8.18 -3.73
C LEU A 100 -5.23 -8.22 -2.82
N ILE A 101 -4.93 -9.40 -2.28
CA ILE A 101 -3.81 -9.62 -1.37
C ILE A 101 -2.91 -10.64 -2.03
N ALA A 102 -1.70 -10.24 -2.34
CA ALA A 102 -0.75 -11.10 -3.00
C ALA A 102 0.29 -11.64 -2.00
N ARG A 103 0.48 -12.94 -2.05
CA ARG A 103 1.51 -13.69 -1.32
C ARG A 103 2.25 -14.60 -2.30
N PRO A 104 3.45 -15.11 -1.98
CA PRO A 104 4.24 -15.91 -2.92
C PRO A 104 3.47 -17.07 -3.56
N GLU A 105 2.58 -17.72 -2.81
CA GLU A 105 1.88 -18.93 -3.24
C GLU A 105 0.42 -18.71 -3.60
N ALA A 106 -0.15 -17.53 -3.31
CA ALA A 106 -1.56 -17.28 -3.51
C ALA A 106 -1.91 -15.80 -3.64
N VAL A 107 -2.90 -15.51 -4.47
CA VAL A 107 -3.59 -14.22 -4.49
C VAL A 107 -5.00 -14.40 -3.93
N THR A 108 -5.31 -13.67 -2.88
CA THR A 108 -6.65 -13.65 -2.31
C THR A 108 -7.43 -12.47 -2.88
N VAL A 109 -8.59 -12.74 -3.45
CA VAL A 109 -9.56 -11.75 -3.90
C VAL A 109 -10.70 -11.69 -2.90
N THR A 110 -11.05 -10.51 -2.39
CA THR A 110 -12.16 -10.36 -1.45
C THR A 110 -13.01 -9.17 -1.78
N GLY A 111 -14.31 -9.42 -2.02
CA GLY A 111 -15.32 -8.37 -2.07
C GLY A 111 -15.80 -7.99 -0.67
N CYS A 112 -15.89 -6.68 -0.38
CA CYS A 112 -16.37 -6.17 0.90
C CYS A 112 -17.08 -4.81 0.73
N HIS A 113 -17.68 -4.33 1.80
CA HIS A 113 -18.24 -2.98 1.84
C HIS A 113 -17.13 -1.95 2.05
N ALA A 114 -17.21 -0.81 1.35
CA ALA A 114 -16.19 0.24 1.41
C ALA A 114 -15.91 0.74 2.84
N ARG A 115 -16.93 0.84 3.71
CA ARG A 115 -16.75 1.33 5.09
C ARG A 115 -15.77 0.50 5.94
N GLY A 116 -15.67 -0.80 5.71
CA GLY A 116 -14.74 -1.68 6.43
C GLY A 116 -13.35 -1.80 5.78
N LEU A 117 -13.10 -1.08 4.69
CA LEU A 117 -11.88 -1.25 3.90
C LEU A 117 -10.63 -0.84 4.68
N GLY A 118 -10.67 0.30 5.38
CA GLY A 118 -9.52 0.80 6.14
C GLY A 118 -9.02 -0.18 7.18
N GLU A 119 -9.93 -0.69 8.02
CA GLU A 119 -9.61 -1.70 9.05
C GLU A 119 -9.05 -2.99 8.42
N ARG A 120 -9.64 -3.41 7.31
CA ARG A 120 -9.18 -4.59 6.58
C ARG A 120 -7.76 -4.42 6.04
N LEU A 121 -7.45 -3.29 5.43
CA LEU A 121 -6.10 -3.02 4.91
C LEU A 121 -5.07 -2.97 6.05
N VAL A 122 -5.41 -2.34 7.17
CA VAL A 122 -4.53 -2.28 8.35
C VAL A 122 -4.30 -3.67 8.94
N ALA A 123 -5.34 -4.51 9.02
CA ALA A 123 -5.20 -5.89 9.48
C ALA A 123 -4.22 -6.71 8.61
N GLU A 124 -4.23 -6.51 7.30
CA GLU A 124 -3.29 -7.17 6.37
C GLU A 124 -1.86 -6.58 6.46
N ILE A 125 -1.72 -5.29 6.71
CA ILE A 125 -0.42 -4.66 6.99
C ILE A 125 0.17 -5.22 8.29
N GLY A 126 -0.69 -5.55 9.24
CA GLY A 126 -0.37 -6.03 10.57
C GLY A 126 -0.70 -5.00 11.66
N THR A 127 -1.03 -5.48 12.84
CA THR A 127 -1.37 -4.63 13.98
C THR A 127 -0.10 -4.07 14.64
N ALA A 128 -0.17 -2.81 15.06
CA ALA A 128 0.90 -2.18 15.84
C ALA A 128 0.31 -1.08 16.74
N PRO A 129 0.85 -0.89 17.96
CA PRO A 129 0.46 0.24 18.80
C PRO A 129 0.91 1.56 18.18
N ALA A 130 0.28 2.66 18.59
CA ALA A 130 0.77 3.99 18.24
C ALA A 130 2.17 4.19 18.82
N GLY A 131 3.03 4.89 18.08
CA GLY A 131 4.35 5.26 18.58
C GLY A 131 4.27 6.12 19.84
N SER A 132 5.16 5.87 20.80
CA SER A 132 5.19 6.53 22.11
C SER A 132 5.69 7.98 22.06
N THR A 133 6.44 8.32 21.02
CA THR A 133 7.00 9.67 20.86
C THR A 133 5.99 10.60 20.18
N ALA A 134 5.80 11.79 20.73
CA ALA A 134 4.97 12.82 20.11
C ALA A 134 5.37 13.12 18.67
N GLY A 135 4.39 13.44 17.84
CA GLY A 135 4.59 13.77 16.43
C GLY A 135 5.68 14.83 16.22
N MET A 136 6.40 14.69 15.12
CA MET A 136 7.49 15.59 14.74
C MET A 136 7.20 16.18 13.37
N ARG A 137 7.55 17.45 13.19
CA ARG A 137 7.43 18.14 11.91
C ARG A 137 8.65 19.04 11.72
N GLU A 138 9.33 18.87 10.61
CA GLU A 138 10.55 19.64 10.29
C GLU A 138 10.67 19.87 8.78
N PRO A 139 11.26 20.99 8.35
CA PRO A 139 11.56 21.20 6.95
C PRO A 139 12.38 20.06 6.35
N GLN A 140 11.96 19.54 5.20
CA GLN A 140 12.64 18.41 4.54
C GLN A 140 14.15 18.65 4.38
N ARG A 141 14.54 19.85 3.94
CA ARG A 141 15.93 20.25 3.77
C ARG A 141 16.74 20.18 5.08
N ALA A 142 16.12 20.48 6.22
CA ALA A 142 16.79 20.45 7.51
C ALA A 142 17.02 19.01 8.02
N VAL A 143 16.13 18.09 7.66
CA VAL A 143 16.24 16.67 8.03
C VAL A 143 17.16 15.90 7.10
N LEU A 144 16.98 16.04 5.79
CA LEU A 144 17.73 15.25 4.79
C LEU A 144 19.16 15.78 4.58
N GLY A 145 19.41 17.03 4.94
CA GLY A 145 20.73 17.65 4.80
C GLY A 145 21.17 17.66 3.34
N THR A 146 20.86 18.67 2.55
CA THR A 146 21.61 18.91 1.33
C THR A 146 22.99 19.38 1.74
N GLY A 147 23.88 18.43 1.97
CA GLY A 147 25.30 18.70 2.08
C GLY A 147 25.87 19.02 0.71
N ASP A 148 25.57 20.18 0.16
CA ASP A 148 26.42 20.81 -0.83
C ASP A 148 27.69 21.28 -0.10
N GLY A 149 28.64 20.36 0.05
CA GLY A 149 30.00 20.72 0.37
C GLY A 149 30.56 21.49 -0.81
N HIS A 150 30.58 22.81 -0.72
CA HIS A 150 31.49 23.79 -1.30
C HIS A 150 30.79 25.14 -1.46
N THR A 151 30.41 25.74 -0.35
CA THR A 151 30.39 27.20 -0.22
C THR A 151 30.89 27.53 1.19
N GLU A 152 32.18 27.81 1.27
CA GLU A 152 32.75 28.56 2.37
C GLU A 152 32.04 29.91 2.43
N GLY A 153 31.31 30.13 3.50
CA GLY A 153 30.78 31.47 3.76
C GLY A 153 29.41 31.44 4.42
N LYS A 154 29.41 31.43 5.74
CA LYS A 154 28.34 31.52 6.71
C LYS A 154 27.72 30.20 7.10
N SER A 155 28.31 29.63 8.12
CA SER A 155 27.72 28.70 9.07
C SER A 155 26.25 29.05 9.32
N THR A 156 25.30 28.39 8.66
CA THR A 156 23.98 28.18 9.21
C THR A 156 24.13 27.14 10.29
N ALA A 157 24.71 27.57 11.40
CA ALA A 157 24.71 26.86 12.65
C ALA A 157 23.27 26.59 13.07
N GLY A 158 22.86 25.33 13.03
CA GLY A 158 21.62 24.93 13.59
C GLY A 158 20.76 24.12 12.65
N ALA A 159 21.22 22.92 12.27
CA ALA A 159 20.21 21.86 12.19
C ALA A 159 19.45 21.98 13.51
N SER A 160 18.16 22.38 13.45
CA SER A 160 17.38 22.58 14.65
C SER A 160 17.49 21.33 15.52
N ARG A 161 17.42 21.44 16.84
CA ARG A 161 17.39 20.27 17.74
C ARG A 161 16.29 19.31 17.31
N GLY A 162 15.22 19.83 16.73
CA GLY A 162 14.11 19.09 16.12
C GLY A 162 14.57 18.24 14.94
N ALA A 163 15.27 18.81 13.95
CA ALA A 163 15.77 18.06 12.80
C ALA A 163 16.77 16.96 13.20
N ALA A 164 17.63 17.23 14.19
CA ALA A 164 18.54 16.21 14.72
C ALA A 164 17.78 15.06 15.42
N ARG A 165 16.72 15.38 16.20
CA ARG A 165 15.83 14.40 16.83
C ARG A 165 15.08 13.59 15.75
N PHE A 166 14.56 14.24 14.73
CA PHE A 166 13.86 13.61 13.62
C PHE A 166 14.77 12.61 12.88
N ARG A 167 15.98 13.05 12.50
CA ARG A 167 16.98 12.16 11.88
C ARG A 167 17.34 10.96 12.74
N ARG A 168 17.50 11.16 14.04
CA ARG A 168 17.77 10.08 15.00
C ARG A 168 16.63 9.07 14.97
N LYS A 169 15.38 9.53 14.99
CA LYS A 169 14.20 8.67 14.93
C LYS A 169 14.17 7.86 13.63
N LEU A 170 14.38 8.48 12.48
CA LEU A 170 14.40 7.78 11.19
C LEU A 170 15.51 6.72 11.05
N ARG A 171 16.56 6.81 11.87
CA ARG A 171 17.65 5.81 11.93
C ARG A 171 17.38 4.67 12.90
N SER A 172 16.33 4.76 13.69
CA SER A 172 15.95 3.66 14.61
C SER A 172 15.57 2.42 13.82
N PRO A 173 15.83 1.21 14.36
CA PRO A 173 15.43 -0.04 13.74
C PRO A 173 13.92 -0.08 13.50
N VAL A 174 13.52 -0.67 12.37
CA VAL A 174 12.12 -0.85 12.00
C VAL A 174 11.80 -2.34 11.77
N GLU A 175 10.65 -2.77 12.27
CA GLU A 175 10.11 -4.12 12.07
C GLU A 175 9.19 -4.19 10.86
N GLY A 176 8.53 -3.06 10.53
CA GLY A 176 7.65 -2.93 9.40
C GLY A 176 7.81 -1.57 8.73
N ARG A 177 7.72 -1.56 7.41
CA ARG A 177 7.73 -0.34 6.61
C ARG A 177 7.10 -0.56 5.25
N GLY A 178 6.54 0.50 4.70
CA GLY A 178 6.06 0.46 3.32
C GLY A 178 5.36 1.75 2.91
N PHE A 179 4.79 1.68 1.73
CA PHE A 179 4.15 2.81 1.08
C PHE A 179 2.68 2.52 0.83
N VAL A 180 1.85 3.51 1.10
CA VAL A 180 0.46 3.53 0.69
C VAL A 180 0.30 4.65 -0.33
N THR A 181 -0.31 4.32 -1.45
CA THR A 181 -0.70 5.29 -2.48
C THR A 181 -2.20 5.23 -2.68
N VAL A 182 -2.85 6.37 -2.71
CA VAL A 182 -4.28 6.51 -2.95
C VAL A 182 -4.51 7.43 -4.13
N THR A 183 -5.20 6.91 -5.15
CA THR A 183 -5.61 7.66 -6.34
C THR A 183 -7.13 7.60 -6.44
N VAL A 184 -7.78 8.75 -6.39
CA VAL A 184 -9.23 8.86 -6.44
C VAL A 184 -9.66 9.10 -7.89
N ALA A 185 -10.47 8.20 -8.46
CA ALA A 185 -11.05 8.32 -9.78
C ALA A 185 -10.07 8.95 -10.80
N PRO A 186 -9.02 8.22 -11.22
CA PRO A 186 -7.88 8.77 -11.97
C PRO A 186 -8.25 9.51 -13.25
N ASP A 187 -9.33 9.11 -13.90
CA ASP A 187 -9.79 9.70 -15.15
C ASP A 187 -10.68 10.95 -14.96
N ASN A 188 -11.01 11.27 -13.71
CA ASN A 188 -11.75 12.48 -13.41
C ASN A 188 -10.79 13.66 -13.16
N PRO A 189 -10.73 14.68 -14.04
CA PRO A 189 -9.81 15.81 -13.89
C PRO A 189 -10.06 16.67 -12.65
N MET A 190 -11.22 16.52 -12.02
CA MET A 190 -11.57 17.21 -10.76
C MET A 190 -11.18 16.42 -9.52
N SER A 191 -10.62 15.21 -9.68
CA SER A 191 -10.17 14.41 -8.55
C SER A 191 -8.97 15.04 -7.85
N PRO A 192 -8.85 14.83 -6.54
CA PRO A 192 -7.68 15.29 -5.82
C PRO A 192 -6.42 14.58 -6.33
N PRO A 193 -5.24 15.22 -6.23
CA PRO A 193 -3.99 14.58 -6.65
C PRO A 193 -3.74 13.30 -5.85
N THR A 194 -3.02 12.37 -6.46
CA THR A 194 -2.58 11.13 -5.80
C THR A 194 -1.86 11.45 -4.49
N ARG A 195 -2.22 10.72 -3.45
CA ARG A 195 -1.71 10.91 -2.10
C ARG A 195 -0.85 9.73 -1.69
N HIS A 196 0.24 10.02 -1.00
CA HIS A 196 1.18 9.02 -0.53
C HIS A 196 1.37 9.10 0.98
N ARG A 197 1.60 7.95 1.61
CA ARG A 197 2.04 7.82 3.01
C ARG A 197 3.07 6.69 3.10
N THR A 198 4.04 6.90 3.97
CA THR A 198 4.94 5.83 4.38
C THR A 198 4.56 5.45 5.80
N TRP A 199 4.31 4.17 6.06
CA TRP A 199 4.23 3.71 7.45
C TRP A 199 5.57 3.14 7.88
N LEU A 200 5.87 3.31 9.15
CA LEU A 200 7.08 2.84 9.81
C LEU A 200 6.69 2.28 11.18
N ASP A 201 6.93 0.99 11.37
CA ASP A 201 6.76 0.33 12.67
C ASP A 201 8.15 0.21 13.29
N PHE A 202 8.48 1.10 14.24
CA PHE A 202 9.77 1.09 14.91
C PHE A 202 9.81 0.02 16.00
N THR A 203 10.91 -0.73 16.05
CA THR A 203 11.16 -1.72 17.08
C THR A 203 11.05 -1.06 18.47
N ASP A 204 10.32 -1.72 19.37
CA ASP A 204 10.10 -1.29 20.76
C ASP A 204 9.41 0.08 20.94
N ASP A 205 8.81 0.65 19.90
CA ASP A 205 8.14 1.96 20.03
C ASP A 205 6.71 1.93 19.47
N GLY A 206 6.52 1.53 18.21
CA GLY A 206 5.20 1.48 17.57
C GLY A 206 5.15 2.14 16.21
N ARG A 207 3.94 2.36 15.72
CA ARG A 207 3.64 2.80 14.35
C ARG A 207 3.61 4.30 14.21
N TYR A 208 4.17 4.76 13.09
CA TYR A 208 4.12 6.14 12.64
C TYR A 208 3.77 6.22 11.17
N LEU A 209 3.11 7.31 10.79
CA LEU A 209 2.94 7.70 9.39
C LEU A 209 3.87 8.87 9.07
N LEU A 210 4.66 8.71 8.04
CA LEU A 210 5.53 9.74 7.47
C LEU A 210 4.86 10.35 6.23
N VAL A 211 4.72 11.66 6.26
CA VAL A 211 4.34 12.49 5.12
C VAL A 211 5.59 13.18 4.61
N THR A 212 5.84 13.04 3.31
CA THR A 212 6.96 13.69 2.63
C THR A 212 6.44 14.78 1.72
N ALA A 213 6.73 16.03 2.07
CA ALA A 213 6.41 17.24 1.32
C ALA A 213 7.52 18.26 1.59
N ALA A 214 7.27 19.56 1.38
CA ALA A 214 8.21 20.61 1.77
C ALA A 214 8.63 20.50 3.25
N GLU A 215 7.73 19.96 4.08
CA GLU A 215 7.99 19.52 5.44
C GLU A 215 7.84 17.99 5.52
N LEU A 216 8.70 17.36 6.32
CA LEU A 216 8.51 15.99 6.77
C LEU A 216 7.68 16.01 8.04
N ALA A 217 6.61 15.24 8.06
CA ALA A 217 5.79 15.05 9.25
C ALA A 217 5.75 13.57 9.62
N LEU A 218 6.15 13.23 10.83
CA LEU A 218 6.09 11.89 11.38
C LEU A 218 5.08 11.90 12.54
N THR A 219 3.96 11.20 12.35
CA THR A 219 2.83 11.21 13.28
C THR A 219 2.62 9.82 13.84
N PRO A 220 2.61 9.62 15.18
CA PRO A 220 2.25 8.33 15.76
C PRO A 220 0.78 8.02 15.47
N VAL A 221 0.49 6.78 15.12
CA VAL A 221 -0.87 6.32 14.84
C VAL A 221 -1.06 4.89 15.32
N ASP A 222 -2.20 4.62 15.93
CA ASP A 222 -2.68 3.25 16.13
C ASP A 222 -3.40 2.71 14.89
N ASP A 223 -3.87 1.48 14.95
CA ASP A 223 -4.54 0.84 13.84
C ASP A 223 -5.84 1.56 13.45
N ALA A 224 -6.60 2.06 14.40
CA ALA A 224 -7.86 2.76 14.15
C ALA A 224 -7.63 4.12 13.45
N GLU A 225 -6.65 4.90 13.93
CA GLU A 225 -6.28 6.17 13.30
C GLU A 225 -5.65 5.93 11.92
N PHE A 226 -4.85 4.88 11.76
CA PHE A 226 -4.29 4.53 10.44
C PHE A 226 -5.42 4.19 9.45
N ALA A 227 -6.36 3.33 9.84
CA ALA A 227 -7.54 3.02 9.03
C ALA A 227 -8.33 4.28 8.68
N ALA A 228 -8.61 5.14 9.65
CA ALA A 228 -9.30 6.40 9.41
C ALA A 228 -8.54 7.32 8.45
N GLN A 229 -7.19 7.38 8.54
CA GLN A 229 -6.39 8.16 7.59
C GLN A 229 -6.46 7.61 6.17
N LEU A 230 -6.43 6.27 5.99
CA LEU A 230 -6.60 5.65 4.68
C LEU A 230 -7.95 6.03 4.05
N MET A 231 -9.02 5.96 4.84
CA MET A 231 -10.37 6.30 4.38
C MET A 231 -10.49 7.79 4.01
N ARG A 232 -9.90 8.70 4.82
CA ARG A 232 -9.86 10.14 4.49
C ARG A 232 -9.06 10.42 3.21
N MET A 233 -7.93 9.72 3.00
CA MET A 233 -7.16 9.83 1.75
C MET A 233 -7.96 9.35 0.55
N ALA A 234 -8.77 8.31 0.72
CA ALA A 234 -9.61 7.74 -0.33
C ALA A 234 -10.91 8.53 -0.57
N CYS A 235 -11.18 9.57 0.22
CA CYS A 235 -12.45 10.32 0.20
C CYS A 235 -13.68 9.42 0.43
N ILE A 236 -13.54 8.38 1.27
CA ILE A 236 -14.62 7.48 1.66
C ILE A 236 -15.06 7.85 3.08
N CYS A 237 -16.36 8.14 3.24
CA CYS A 237 -17.00 8.55 4.48
C CYS A 237 -17.76 7.38 5.14
#